data_d5c7a67ce835a58422d1e8cef5933b8f
#
_entry.id   d5c7a67ce835a58422d1e8cef5933b8f
#
_cell.length_a   1.000
_cell.length_b   1.000
_cell.length_c   1.000
_cell.angle_alpha   90.00
_cell.angle_beta   90.00
_cell.angle_gamma   90.00
#
_symmetry.space_group_name_H-M   'P 1'
#
loop_
_entity.id
_entity.type
_entity.pdbx_description
1 polymer ?
#
loop_
_entity_poly.entity_id
_entity_poly.type
_entity_poly.pdbx_seq_one_letter_code
_entity_poly.pdbx_strand_id
1 'polypeptide(L)'
;MIDDNDRLRSFNNIAKLVKSRRLNHPKRYSQSELSSLLGYKNGQFISNVERALCNVPLKMLTKIAEILDISQGELKQAILADHEETIDNYLNKGQKRIFREFCS
;
A
#
# COMPACT_ATOMS: atom_id res chain seq x y z
N MET A 1 12.97 -3.80 -17.52
CA MET A 1 11.65 -3.88 -17.76
C MET A 1 10.74 -3.40 -16.68
N ILE A 2 9.52 -3.26 -17.07
CA ILE A 2 8.49 -2.78 -16.16
C ILE A 2 8.35 -3.67 -14.94
N ASP A 3 8.52 -4.95 -15.12
CA ASP A 3 8.33 -5.91 -14.04
C ASP A 3 9.28 -5.69 -12.88
N ASP A 4 10.51 -5.28 -13.16
CA ASP A 4 11.45 -5.02 -12.08
C ASP A 4 11.00 -3.82 -11.26
N ASN A 5 10.48 -2.79 -11.92
CA ASN A 5 9.97 -1.63 -11.21
C ASN A 5 8.81 -2.01 -10.31
N ASP A 6 7.90 -2.82 -10.83
CA ASP A 6 6.73 -3.22 -10.06
C ASP A 6 7.12 -4.07 -8.86
N ARG A 7 8.09 -4.94 -9.02
CA ARG A 7 8.53 -5.79 -7.92
C ARG A 7 9.19 -5.00 -6.81
N LEU A 8 9.83 -3.90 -7.15
CA LEU A 8 10.53 -3.10 -6.16
C LEU A 8 9.61 -2.15 -5.42
N ARG A 9 8.43 -1.92 -5.94
CA ARG A 9 7.47 -1.04 -5.27
C ARG A 9 6.90 -1.70 -4.05
N SER A 10 6.83 -0.95 -2.96
CA SER A 10 6.30 -1.44 -1.70
C SER A 10 4.92 -0.86 -1.45
N PHE A 11 4.00 -1.70 -1.01
CA PHE A 11 2.67 -1.29 -0.60
C PHE A 11 2.32 -1.86 0.78
N ASN A 12 3.34 -2.26 1.52
CA ASN A 12 3.16 -2.99 2.76
C ASN A 12 2.50 -2.17 3.84
N ASN A 13 2.86 -0.90 3.96
CA ASN A 13 2.31 -0.05 5.02
C ASN A 13 0.86 0.31 4.73
N ILE A 14 0.56 0.59 3.48
CA ILE A 14 -0.83 0.83 3.08
C ILE A 14 -1.66 -0.42 3.31
N ALA A 15 -1.13 -1.58 2.93
CA ALA A 15 -1.85 -2.85 3.10
C ALA A 15 -2.18 -3.11 4.55
N LYS A 16 -1.20 -2.91 5.43
CA LYS A 16 -1.41 -3.13 6.87
C LYS A 16 -2.42 -2.17 7.44
N LEU A 17 -2.32 -0.91 7.05
CA LEU A 17 -3.23 0.11 7.55
C LEU A 17 -4.67 -0.20 7.13
N VAL A 18 -4.88 -0.50 5.87
CA VAL A 18 -6.22 -0.79 5.36
C VAL A 18 -6.82 -2.01 6.05
N LYS A 19 -6.03 -3.08 6.13
CA LYS A 19 -6.52 -4.31 6.75
C LYS A 19 -6.85 -4.10 8.21
N SER A 20 -5.95 -3.47 8.96
CA SER A 20 -6.13 -3.22 10.38
C SER A 20 -7.39 -2.39 10.64
N ARG A 21 -7.55 -1.31 9.89
CA ARG A 21 -8.68 -0.42 10.11
C ARG A 21 -10.00 -1.05 9.67
N ARG A 22 -9.98 -1.88 8.62
CA ARG A 22 -11.18 -2.60 8.21
C ARG A 22 -11.62 -3.57 9.29
N LEU A 23 -10.68 -4.34 9.82
CA LEU A 23 -11.00 -5.34 10.84
C LEU A 23 -11.44 -4.72 12.17
N ASN A 24 -10.93 -3.53 12.47
CA ASN A 24 -11.25 -2.86 13.74
C ASN A 24 -12.37 -1.83 13.61
N HIS A 25 -12.91 -1.66 12.42
CA HIS A 25 -13.99 -0.70 12.21
C HIS A 25 -15.26 -1.21 12.89
N PRO A 26 -16.05 -0.30 13.49
CA PRO A 26 -17.30 -0.74 14.15
C PRO A 26 -18.24 -1.50 13.23
N LYS A 27 -18.28 -1.15 11.97
CA LYS A 27 -19.16 -1.83 11.01
C LYS A 27 -18.57 -3.13 10.48
N ARG A 28 -17.28 -3.37 10.73
CA ARG A 28 -16.62 -4.61 10.37
C ARG A 28 -16.88 -5.03 8.93
N TYR A 29 -16.58 -4.11 8.02
CA TYR A 29 -16.74 -4.38 6.60
C TYR A 29 -15.97 -5.63 6.20
N SER A 30 -16.61 -6.48 5.39
CA SER A 30 -15.87 -7.54 4.71
C SER A 30 -15.09 -6.93 3.55
N GLN A 31 -14.17 -7.70 2.99
CA GLN A 31 -13.45 -7.25 1.80
C GLN A 31 -14.43 -6.97 0.66
N SER A 32 -15.45 -7.80 0.53
CA SER A 32 -16.45 -7.62 -0.52
C SER A 32 -17.27 -6.36 -0.29
N GLU A 33 -17.67 -6.12 0.95
CA GLU A 33 -18.47 -4.95 1.27
C GLU A 33 -17.68 -3.67 1.01
N LEU A 34 -16.44 -3.63 1.45
CA LEU A 34 -15.61 -2.45 1.24
C LEU A 34 -15.36 -2.22 -0.25
N SER A 35 -15.04 -3.29 -0.97
CA SER A 35 -14.84 -3.18 -2.42
C SER A 35 -16.09 -2.67 -3.11
N SER A 36 -17.25 -3.15 -2.69
CA SER A 36 -18.52 -2.73 -3.28
C SER A 36 -18.76 -1.24 -3.07
N LEU A 37 -18.44 -0.73 -1.89
CA LEU A 37 -18.58 0.70 -1.61
C LEU A 37 -17.67 1.54 -2.50
N LEU A 38 -16.60 0.95 -2.99
CA LEU A 38 -15.67 1.63 -3.88
C LEU A 38 -16.01 1.45 -5.36
N GLY A 39 -17.09 0.71 -5.64
CA GLY A 39 -17.56 0.53 -7.01
C GLY A 39 -17.07 -0.73 -7.69
N TYR A 40 -16.50 -1.66 -6.95
CA TYR A 40 -16.04 -2.93 -7.53
C TYR A 40 -17.07 -4.03 -7.31
N LYS A 41 -17.03 -5.04 -8.19
CA LYS A 41 -18.06 -6.08 -8.17
C LYS A 41 -17.86 -7.14 -7.09
N ASN A 42 -16.62 -7.35 -6.69
CA ASN A 42 -16.33 -8.37 -5.67
C ASN A 42 -15.19 -7.91 -4.81
N GLY A 43 -14.80 -8.74 -3.84
CA GLY A 43 -13.79 -8.37 -2.87
C GLY A 43 -12.35 -8.44 -3.35
N GLN A 44 -12.15 -8.78 -4.61
CA GLN A 44 -10.78 -8.99 -5.11
C GLN A 44 -9.92 -7.74 -5.00
N PHE A 45 -10.51 -6.56 -5.24
CA PHE A 45 -9.74 -5.32 -5.16
C PHE A 45 -9.15 -5.12 -3.77
N ILE A 46 -9.99 -5.16 -2.74
CA ILE A 46 -9.50 -4.96 -1.38
C ILE A 46 -8.60 -6.11 -0.94
N SER A 47 -8.91 -7.33 -1.38
CA SER A 47 -8.02 -8.45 -1.10
C SER A 47 -6.62 -8.17 -1.64
N ASN A 48 -6.53 -7.69 -2.86
CA ASN A 48 -5.22 -7.37 -3.45
C ASN A 48 -4.53 -6.23 -2.74
N VAL A 49 -5.29 -5.21 -2.32
CA VAL A 49 -4.72 -4.10 -1.56
C VAL A 49 -4.12 -4.61 -0.25
N GLU A 50 -4.85 -5.43 0.47
CA GLU A 50 -4.41 -5.92 1.78
C GLU A 50 -3.27 -6.92 1.68
N ARG A 51 -3.08 -7.50 0.51
CA ARG A 51 -1.94 -8.40 0.26
C ARG A 51 -0.76 -7.67 -0.37
N ALA A 52 -0.86 -6.37 -0.47
CA ALA A 52 0.18 -5.50 -1.04
C ALA A 52 0.52 -5.87 -2.48
N LEU A 53 -0.49 -6.30 -3.25
CA LEU A 53 -0.29 -6.77 -4.60
C LEU A 53 -0.59 -5.74 -5.67
N CYS A 54 -1.17 -4.59 -5.31
CA CYS A 54 -1.54 -3.62 -6.34
C CYS A 54 -1.23 -2.21 -5.90
N ASN A 55 -1.02 -1.35 -6.89
CA ASN A 55 -0.85 0.07 -6.71
C ASN A 55 -2.25 0.70 -6.66
N VAL A 56 -2.52 1.45 -5.60
CA VAL A 56 -3.81 2.09 -5.43
C VAL A 56 -3.68 3.57 -5.72
N PRO A 57 -4.47 4.11 -6.66
CA PRO A 57 -4.42 5.56 -6.93
C PRO A 57 -4.78 6.36 -5.68
N LEU A 58 -4.17 7.53 -5.56
CA LEU A 58 -4.43 8.39 -4.39
C LEU A 58 -5.92 8.67 -4.20
N LYS A 59 -6.63 8.89 -5.30
CA LYS A 59 -8.06 9.15 -5.23
C LYS A 59 -8.80 8.00 -4.54
N MET A 60 -8.41 6.77 -4.86
CA MET A 60 -9.04 5.60 -4.26
C MET A 60 -8.62 5.45 -2.81
N LEU A 61 -7.35 5.74 -2.50
CA LEU A 61 -6.88 5.69 -1.12
C LEU A 61 -7.64 6.66 -0.23
N THR A 62 -7.94 7.86 -0.73
CA THR A 62 -8.71 8.82 0.06
C THR A 62 -10.12 8.32 0.31
N LYS A 63 -10.72 7.64 -0.66
CA LYS A 63 -12.05 7.06 -0.46
C LYS A 63 -12.04 5.95 0.59
N ILE A 64 -11.03 5.09 0.53
CA ILE A 64 -10.87 4.05 1.54
C ILE A 64 -10.71 4.67 2.92
N ALA A 65 -9.89 5.72 3.02
CA ALA A 65 -9.66 6.39 4.29
C ALA A 65 -10.95 7.00 4.84
N GLU A 66 -11.77 7.58 3.98
CA GLU A 66 -13.05 8.13 4.42
C GLU A 66 -13.97 7.05 4.98
N ILE A 67 -14.05 5.93 4.30
CA ILE A 67 -14.92 4.85 4.72
C ILE A 67 -14.44 4.24 6.04
N LEU A 68 -13.13 4.08 6.19
CA LEU A 68 -12.55 3.42 7.35
C LEU A 68 -12.14 4.37 8.46
N ASP A 69 -12.44 5.66 8.32
CA ASP A 69 -12.09 6.67 9.31
C ASP A 69 -10.60 6.74 9.58
N ILE A 70 -9.81 6.60 8.54
CA ILE A 70 -8.37 6.77 8.62
C ILE A 70 -8.05 8.26 8.48
N SER A 71 -7.28 8.79 9.42
CA SER A 71 -6.93 10.20 9.36
C SER A 71 -5.98 10.49 8.20
N GLN A 72 -5.97 11.75 7.77
CA GLN A 72 -5.07 12.16 6.70
C GLN A 72 -3.61 11.94 7.08
N GLY A 73 -3.29 12.18 8.34
CA GLY A 73 -1.92 11.97 8.81
C GLY A 73 -1.50 10.52 8.74
N GLU A 74 -2.38 9.62 9.15
CA GLU A 74 -2.09 8.20 9.09
C GLU A 74 -1.92 7.73 7.65
N LEU A 75 -2.82 8.18 6.78
CA LEU A 75 -2.73 7.81 5.37
C LEU A 75 -1.45 8.33 4.74
N LYS A 76 -1.14 9.59 4.99
CA LYS A 76 0.08 10.19 4.46
C LYS A 76 1.32 9.45 4.92
N GLN A 77 1.38 9.12 6.21
CA GLN A 77 2.54 8.40 6.73
C GLN A 77 2.69 7.03 6.09
N ALA A 78 1.59 6.31 5.88
CA ALA A 78 1.66 5.01 5.24
C ALA A 78 2.16 5.12 3.80
N ILE A 79 1.65 6.11 3.06
CA ILE A 79 2.06 6.33 1.69
C ILE A 79 3.55 6.69 1.63
N LEU A 80 3.98 7.59 2.52
CA LEU A 80 5.38 7.99 2.54
C LEU A 80 6.30 6.84 2.95
N ALA A 81 5.87 6.04 3.91
CA ALA A 81 6.67 4.89 4.33
C ALA A 81 6.82 3.88 3.19
N ASP A 82 5.75 3.63 2.45
CA ASP A 82 5.83 2.73 1.31
C ASP A 82 6.73 3.30 0.22
N HIS A 83 6.64 4.60 0.01
CA HIS A 83 7.49 5.25 -0.98
C HIS A 83 8.97 5.16 -0.57
N GLU A 84 9.23 5.37 0.70
CA GLU A 84 10.59 5.25 1.22
C GLU A 84 11.12 3.84 1.02
N GLU A 85 10.32 2.84 1.32
CA GLU A 85 10.73 1.45 1.10
C GLU A 85 10.99 1.18 -0.37
N THR A 86 10.18 1.75 -1.23
CA THR A 86 10.36 1.59 -2.67
C THR A 86 11.70 2.19 -3.10
N ILE A 87 12.00 3.38 -2.61
CA ILE A 87 13.28 4.03 -2.92
C ILE A 87 14.43 3.20 -2.41
N ASP A 88 14.33 2.71 -1.17
CA ASP A 88 15.37 1.88 -0.60
C ASP A 88 15.59 0.61 -1.42
N ASN A 89 14.51 -0.01 -1.88
CA ASN A 89 14.62 -1.21 -2.70
C ASN A 89 15.37 -0.92 -3.99
N TYR A 90 15.06 0.19 -4.64
CA TYR A 90 15.75 0.60 -5.84
C TYR A 90 17.22 0.88 -5.58
N LEU A 91 17.49 1.64 -4.53
CA LEU A 91 18.86 2.01 -4.22
C LEU A 91 19.68 0.81 -3.81
N ASN A 92 19.11 -0.06 -3.00
CA ASN A 92 19.82 -1.27 -2.57
C ASN A 92 20.14 -2.16 -3.76
N LYS A 93 19.18 -2.32 -4.66
CA LYS A 93 19.41 -3.13 -5.84
C LYS A 93 20.48 -2.50 -6.75
N GLY A 94 20.36 -1.21 -6.98
CA GLY A 94 21.27 -0.51 -7.88
C GLY A 94 22.63 -0.23 -7.29
N GLN A 95 22.70 -0.09 -5.97
CA GLN A 95 23.91 0.36 -5.29
C GLN A 95 24.64 -0.72 -4.53
N LYS A 96 24.22 -1.94 -4.66
CA LYS A 96 24.89 -3.01 -3.92
C LYS A 96 26.38 -2.96 -4.11
N ARG A 97 26.83 -2.77 -5.35
CA ARG A 97 28.25 -2.70 -5.63
C ARG A 97 28.86 -1.37 -5.20
N ILE A 98 28.15 -0.30 -5.51
CA ILE A 98 28.64 1.03 -5.18
C ILE A 98 28.78 1.20 -3.69
N PHE A 99 27.79 0.72 -2.94
CA PHE A 99 27.80 0.80 -1.51
C PHE A 99 29.01 0.08 -0.93
N ARG A 100 29.28 -1.09 -1.44
CA ARG A 100 30.45 -1.86 -0.98
C ARG A 100 31.74 -1.12 -1.24
N GLU A 101 31.82 -0.50 -2.40
CA GLU A 101 33.01 0.25 -2.75
C GLU A 101 33.25 1.41 -1.81
N PHE A 102 32.18 2.10 -1.46
CA PHE A 102 32.31 3.23 -0.54
C PHE A 102 32.56 2.80 0.89
N CYS A 103 31.99 1.69 1.28
CA CYS A 103 32.09 1.24 2.66
C CYS A 103 33.29 0.37 2.92
N SER A 104 33.91 -0.11 1.88
CA SER A 104 35.13 -0.90 2.08
C SER A 104 36.36 -0.01 2.02
#